data_486ebab1cad1540e562c475330b58029
#
_entry.id   486ebab1cad1540e562c475330b58029
#
_cell.length_a   1.000
_cell.length_b   1.000
_cell.length_c   1.000
_cell.angle_alpha   90.00
_cell.angle_beta   90.00
_cell.angle_gamma   90.00
#
_symmetry.space_group_name_H-M   'P 1'
#
loop_
_entity.id
_entity.type
_entity.pdbx_description
1 polymer ?
#
loop_
_entity_poly.entity_id
_entity_poly.type
_entity_poly.pdbx_seq_one_letter_code
_entity_poly.pdbx_strand_id
1 'polypeptide(L)'
;MRYPRELKDGAAYHVTSEINRNEMELQSPQIKTMFLTFVKRAKQKYPFQLLDFCIMDNHVHLVIKPENGESLPRIMQWIKGNFARYWNKAHGKKGGHLWGKRFFSKIIDDIRQLLRVLDYIDNNPKRAGLVKRAEDWEFGGLYHHLRGRMDVVTIPRAAMPELCFPSAG
;
A
#
# COMPACT_ATOMS: atom_id res chain seq x y z
N MET A 1 -10.66 21.57 -11.13
CA MET A 1 -11.11 20.42 -11.96
C MET A 1 -10.46 19.16 -11.42
N ARG A 2 -11.24 18.12 -11.11
CA ARG A 2 -10.69 16.84 -10.68
C ARG A 2 -10.55 15.93 -11.90
N TYR A 3 -9.31 15.62 -12.26
CA TYR A 3 -9.08 14.63 -13.31
C TYR A 3 -9.57 13.24 -12.87
N PRO A 4 -10.26 12.50 -13.73
CA PRO A 4 -10.61 11.11 -13.46
C PRO A 4 -9.33 10.29 -13.23
N ARG A 5 -9.44 9.26 -12.36
CA ARG A 5 -8.33 8.33 -12.15
C ARG A 5 -8.22 7.42 -13.36
N GLU A 6 -7.01 7.26 -13.85
CA GLU A 6 -6.73 6.27 -14.88
C GLU A 6 -6.85 4.86 -14.28
N LEU A 7 -7.69 4.04 -14.86
CA LEU A 7 -7.91 2.65 -14.48
C LEU A 7 -7.74 1.76 -15.70
N LYS A 8 -7.06 0.62 -15.51
CA LYS A 8 -6.82 -0.38 -16.55
C LYS A 8 -7.04 -1.75 -15.94
N ASP A 9 -7.92 -2.53 -16.55
CA ASP A 9 -8.22 -3.87 -16.08
C ASP A 9 -6.97 -4.77 -16.09
N GLY A 10 -6.80 -5.57 -15.04
CA GLY A 10 -5.65 -6.44 -14.88
C GLY A 10 -4.32 -5.76 -14.53
N ALA A 11 -4.26 -4.43 -14.47
CA ALA A 11 -3.04 -3.71 -14.14
C ALA A 11 -2.69 -3.74 -12.65
N ALA A 12 -1.39 -3.64 -12.35
CA ALA A 12 -0.91 -3.29 -11.02
C ALA A 12 -0.78 -1.76 -10.89
N TYR A 13 -0.94 -1.27 -9.66
CA TYR A 13 -0.91 0.15 -9.35
C TYR A 13 0.03 0.43 -8.19
N HIS A 14 0.82 1.49 -8.33
CA HIS A 14 1.46 2.14 -7.19
C HIS A 14 0.46 3.13 -6.59
N VAL A 15 0.08 2.91 -5.35
CA VAL A 15 -0.89 3.71 -4.61
C VAL A 15 -0.21 4.44 -3.48
N THR A 16 -0.50 5.72 -3.32
CA THR A 16 -0.03 6.54 -2.20
C THR A 16 -1.21 7.21 -1.50
N SER A 17 -1.23 7.18 -0.18
CA SER A 17 -2.18 7.93 0.64
C SER A 17 -1.45 8.69 1.73
N GLU A 18 -1.75 9.96 1.85
CA GLU A 18 -1.11 10.88 2.81
C GLU A 18 -2.07 11.23 3.95
N ILE A 19 -1.52 11.39 5.14
CA ILE A 19 -2.24 11.93 6.29
C ILE A 19 -2.52 13.42 6.07
N ASN A 20 -3.65 13.88 6.58
CA ASN A 20 -4.05 15.27 6.49
C ASN A 20 -2.96 16.19 7.08
N ARG A 21 -2.63 17.25 6.36
CA ARG A 21 -1.59 18.22 6.72
C ARG A 21 -0.21 17.61 6.97
N ASN A 22 0.06 16.40 6.46
CA ASN A 22 1.29 15.64 6.67
C ASN A 22 1.62 15.40 8.16
N GLU A 23 0.60 15.37 9.02
CA GLU A 23 0.78 15.05 10.45
C GLU A 23 1.28 13.62 10.64
N MET A 24 2.11 13.38 11.67
CA MET A 24 2.77 12.09 11.92
C MET A 24 1.86 11.08 12.64
N GLU A 25 0.61 10.97 12.20
CA GLU A 25 -0.44 10.18 12.88
C GLU A 25 -0.27 8.66 12.73
N LEU A 26 0.62 8.22 11.86
CA LEU A 26 0.99 6.82 11.70
C LEU A 26 2.30 6.45 12.40
N GLN A 27 2.88 7.33 13.23
CA GLN A 27 4.20 7.12 13.84
C GLN A 27 4.24 5.90 14.76
N SER A 28 3.19 5.64 15.52
CA SER A 28 3.12 4.52 16.46
C SER A 28 3.19 3.16 15.74
N PRO A 29 4.06 2.22 16.20
CA PRO A 29 4.09 0.86 15.67
C PRO A 29 2.74 0.14 15.76
N GLN A 30 1.97 0.38 16.82
CA GLN A 30 0.64 -0.19 17.00
C GLN A 30 -0.34 0.30 15.93
N ILE A 31 -0.28 1.58 15.58
CA ILE A 31 -1.11 2.18 14.52
C ILE A 31 -0.72 1.60 13.15
N LYS A 32 0.58 1.47 12.85
CA LYS A 32 1.05 0.82 11.62
C LYS A 32 0.59 -0.63 11.51
N THR A 33 0.70 -1.39 12.60
CA THR A 33 0.23 -2.78 12.67
C THR A 33 -1.28 -2.85 12.42
N MET A 34 -2.04 -1.93 12.98
CA MET A 34 -3.48 -1.88 12.77
C MET A 34 -3.85 -1.55 11.32
N PHE A 35 -3.11 -0.65 10.68
CA PHE A 35 -3.29 -0.39 9.25
C PHE A 35 -3.11 -1.67 8.41
N LEU A 36 -2.04 -2.43 8.66
CA LEU A 36 -1.81 -3.73 8.01
C LEU A 36 -2.94 -4.73 8.28
N THR A 37 -3.51 -4.71 9.47
CA THR A 37 -4.68 -5.55 9.79
C THR A 37 -5.87 -5.22 8.90
N PHE A 38 -6.13 -3.95 8.63
CA PHE A 38 -7.20 -3.55 7.69
C PHE A 38 -6.88 -3.94 6.25
N VAL A 39 -5.62 -3.86 5.83
CA VAL A 39 -5.20 -4.37 4.51
C VAL A 39 -5.45 -5.87 4.39
N LYS A 40 -5.08 -6.66 5.41
CA LYS A 40 -5.36 -8.11 5.45
C LYS A 40 -6.86 -8.42 5.38
N ARG A 41 -7.69 -7.70 6.13
CA ARG A 41 -9.15 -7.85 6.10
C ARG A 41 -9.72 -7.48 4.72
N ALA A 42 -9.19 -6.44 4.09
CA ALA A 42 -9.60 -6.08 2.73
C ALA A 42 -9.32 -7.20 1.73
N LYS A 43 -8.18 -7.89 1.84
CA LYS A 43 -7.84 -9.06 1.00
C LYS A 43 -8.80 -10.24 1.19
N GLN A 44 -9.37 -10.39 2.36
CA GLN A 44 -10.42 -11.40 2.60
C GLN A 44 -11.76 -11.03 1.97
N LYS A 45 -12.00 -9.73 1.76
CA LYS A 45 -13.26 -9.19 1.24
C LYS A 45 -13.24 -8.95 -0.27
N TYR A 46 -12.11 -8.55 -0.79
CA TYR A 46 -11.94 -8.17 -2.21
C TYR A 46 -10.80 -8.95 -2.83
N PRO A 47 -10.96 -9.48 -4.07
CA PRO A 47 -9.88 -10.16 -4.76
C PRO A 47 -8.83 -9.15 -5.24
N PHE A 48 -7.67 -9.16 -4.62
CA PHE A 48 -6.48 -8.44 -5.08
C PHE A 48 -5.21 -9.04 -4.53
N GLN A 49 -4.10 -8.82 -5.23
CA GLN A 49 -2.76 -9.10 -4.71
C GLN A 49 -2.14 -7.85 -4.14
N LEU A 50 -1.52 -7.96 -2.98
CA LEU A 50 -0.62 -6.94 -2.45
C LEU A 50 0.81 -7.38 -2.77
N LEU A 51 1.43 -6.69 -3.72
CA LEU A 51 2.76 -7.03 -4.20
C LEU A 51 3.85 -6.47 -3.28
N ASP A 52 3.62 -5.27 -2.79
CA ASP A 52 4.54 -4.58 -1.89
C ASP A 52 3.83 -3.47 -1.10
N PHE A 53 4.45 -3.01 -0.03
CA PHE A 53 3.95 -1.90 0.77
C PHE A 53 5.06 -1.22 1.57
N CYS A 54 4.80 -0.01 1.99
CA CYS A 54 5.60 0.68 3.01
C CYS A 54 4.70 1.64 3.78
N ILE A 55 4.66 1.49 5.11
CA ILE A 55 3.92 2.39 5.99
C ILE A 55 4.92 3.32 6.65
N MET A 56 4.86 4.58 6.28
CA MET A 56 5.64 5.66 6.85
C MET A 56 4.86 6.33 7.99
N ASP A 57 5.44 7.34 8.62
CA ASP A 57 4.82 8.02 9.76
C ASP A 57 3.65 8.94 9.37
N ASN A 58 3.59 9.39 8.12
CA ASN A 58 2.56 10.30 7.63
C ASN A 58 1.97 9.93 6.26
N HIS A 59 2.35 8.80 5.70
CA HIS A 59 1.81 8.31 4.43
C HIS A 59 2.05 6.81 4.28
N VAL A 60 1.35 6.22 3.33
CA VAL A 60 1.48 4.80 2.98
C VAL A 60 1.68 4.63 1.49
N HIS A 61 2.52 3.68 1.13
CA HIS A 61 2.65 3.16 -0.23
C HIS A 61 2.14 1.73 -0.28
N LEU A 62 1.36 1.41 -1.32
CA LEU A 62 0.89 0.07 -1.60
C LEU A 62 1.10 -0.24 -3.09
N VAL A 63 1.53 -1.43 -3.41
CA VAL A 63 1.51 -1.94 -4.78
C VAL A 63 0.41 -2.98 -4.86
N ILE A 64 -0.70 -2.62 -5.48
CA ILE A 64 -1.94 -3.40 -5.53
C ILE A 64 -2.23 -3.83 -6.97
N LYS A 65 -2.53 -5.11 -7.15
CA LYS A 65 -3.07 -5.64 -8.39
C LYS A 65 -4.48 -6.21 -8.13
N PRO A 66 -5.54 -5.46 -8.46
CA PRO A 66 -6.90 -5.99 -8.39
C PRO A 66 -7.06 -7.19 -9.32
N GLU A 67 -7.88 -8.15 -8.92
CA GLU A 67 -8.16 -9.37 -9.66
C GLU A 67 -9.66 -9.51 -9.95
N ASN A 68 -10.00 -10.33 -10.92
CA ASN A 68 -11.40 -10.65 -11.26
C ASN A 68 -12.29 -9.41 -11.51
N GLY A 69 -11.74 -8.36 -12.12
CA GLY A 69 -12.47 -7.12 -12.40
C GLY A 69 -12.75 -6.26 -11.17
N GLU A 70 -12.12 -6.53 -10.02
CA GLU A 70 -12.34 -5.72 -8.82
C GLU A 70 -11.81 -4.29 -8.99
N SER A 71 -12.46 -3.36 -8.31
CA SER A 71 -12.20 -1.92 -8.42
C SER A 71 -11.15 -1.45 -7.40
N LEU A 72 -10.02 -0.91 -7.87
CA LEU A 72 -9.03 -0.27 -7.01
C LEU A 72 -9.64 0.83 -6.11
N PRO A 73 -10.48 1.75 -6.61
CA PRO A 73 -11.16 2.72 -5.75
C PRO A 73 -11.96 2.09 -4.62
N ARG A 74 -12.67 0.99 -4.89
CA ARG A 74 -13.48 0.28 -3.89
C ARG A 74 -12.63 -0.34 -2.80
N ILE A 75 -11.53 -0.99 -3.17
CA ILE A 75 -10.54 -1.55 -2.23
C ILE A 75 -10.00 -0.44 -1.32
N MET A 76 -9.52 0.66 -1.91
CA MET A 76 -8.90 1.75 -1.18
C MET A 76 -9.90 2.52 -0.30
N GLN A 77 -11.13 2.71 -0.77
CA GLN A 77 -12.20 3.32 0.03
C GLN A 77 -12.48 2.51 1.29
N TRP A 78 -12.54 1.19 1.15
CA TRP A 78 -12.78 0.30 2.29
C TRP A 78 -11.63 0.35 3.30
N ILE A 79 -10.38 0.21 2.84
CA ILE A 79 -9.19 0.26 3.70
C ILE A 79 -9.12 1.60 4.44
N LYS A 80 -9.12 2.69 3.70
CA LYS A 80 -8.97 4.04 4.27
C LYS A 80 -10.11 4.43 5.19
N GLY A 81 -11.34 4.12 4.81
CA GLY A 81 -12.52 4.47 5.59
C GLY A 81 -12.62 3.71 6.91
N ASN A 82 -12.36 2.40 6.88
CA ASN A 82 -12.39 1.57 8.09
C ASN A 82 -11.23 1.91 9.03
N PHE A 83 -10.04 2.13 8.49
CA PHE A 83 -8.90 2.54 9.30
C PHE A 83 -9.12 3.92 9.94
N ALA A 84 -9.65 4.89 9.21
CA ALA A 84 -9.94 6.22 9.75
C ALA A 84 -10.98 6.16 10.89
N ARG A 85 -12.01 5.33 10.76
CA ARG A 85 -12.99 5.12 11.85
C ARG A 85 -12.35 4.52 13.10
N TYR A 86 -11.50 3.50 12.91
CA TYR A 86 -10.73 2.91 14.00
C TYR A 86 -9.84 3.94 14.69
N TRP A 87 -9.07 4.70 13.89
CA TRP A 87 -8.14 5.70 14.39
C TRP A 87 -8.86 6.80 15.19
N ASN A 88 -9.96 7.34 14.66
CA ASN A 88 -10.79 8.32 15.35
C ASN A 88 -11.29 7.79 16.69
N LYS A 89 -11.80 6.55 16.71
CA LYS A 89 -12.28 5.91 17.94
C LYS A 89 -11.15 5.74 18.96
N ALA A 90 -9.98 5.27 18.53
CA ALA A 90 -8.81 5.06 19.38
C ALA A 90 -8.30 6.38 20.02
N HIS A 91 -8.51 7.51 19.33
CA HIS A 91 -8.12 8.83 19.80
C HIS A 91 -9.28 9.65 20.43
N GLY A 92 -10.41 9.01 20.70
CA GLY A 92 -11.59 9.68 21.31
C GLY A 92 -12.22 10.76 20.43
N LYS A 93 -11.96 10.75 19.12
CA LYS A 93 -12.50 11.72 18.17
C LYS A 93 -13.86 11.27 17.64
N LYS A 94 -14.84 12.14 17.67
CA LYS A 94 -16.21 11.88 17.15
C LYS A 94 -16.27 11.95 15.61
N GLY A 95 -15.23 12.41 14.95
CA GLY A 95 -15.11 12.56 13.49
C GLY A 95 -13.85 13.30 13.11
N GLY A 96 -13.70 13.63 11.84
CA GLY A 96 -12.56 14.34 11.30
C GLY A 96 -11.90 13.58 10.17
N HIS A 97 -11.06 14.30 9.42
CA HIS A 97 -10.35 13.76 8.25
C HIS A 97 -8.95 13.32 8.66
N LEU A 98 -8.75 12.01 8.85
CA LEU A 98 -7.40 11.45 9.00
C LEU A 98 -6.60 11.60 7.70
N TRP A 99 -7.21 11.24 6.57
CA TRP A 99 -6.56 11.30 5.26
C TRP A 99 -6.73 12.69 4.62
N GLY A 100 -5.65 13.24 4.10
CA GLY A 100 -5.65 14.60 3.53
C GLY A 100 -6.39 14.72 2.22
N LYS A 101 -6.03 13.88 1.26
CA LYS A 101 -6.57 13.91 -0.09
C LYS A 101 -7.09 12.52 -0.50
N ARG A 102 -7.72 12.46 -1.68
CA ARG A 102 -7.93 11.18 -2.35
C ARG A 102 -6.57 10.49 -2.51
N PHE A 103 -6.53 9.16 -2.44
CA PHE A 103 -5.30 8.45 -2.76
C PHE A 103 -4.86 8.75 -4.19
N PHE A 104 -3.57 8.82 -4.38
CA PHE A 104 -2.94 8.87 -5.70
C PHE A 104 -2.70 7.44 -6.18
N SER A 105 -2.86 7.20 -7.48
CA SER A 105 -2.51 5.91 -8.07
C SER A 105 -1.89 6.12 -9.45
N LYS A 106 -0.90 5.30 -9.75
CA LYS A 106 -0.25 5.26 -11.05
C LYS A 106 -0.21 3.81 -11.52
N ILE A 107 -0.61 3.58 -12.78
CA ILE A 107 -0.50 2.28 -13.44
C ILE A 107 0.99 1.95 -13.60
N ILE A 108 1.32 0.69 -13.35
CA ILE A 108 2.64 0.12 -13.63
C ILE A 108 2.55 -0.57 -14.99
N ASP A 109 3.18 -0.01 -16.00
CA ASP A 109 3.01 -0.40 -17.40
C ASP A 109 3.99 -1.48 -17.86
N ASP A 110 5.16 -1.59 -17.24
CA ASP A 110 6.19 -2.53 -17.62
C ASP A 110 7.06 -2.99 -16.44
N ILE A 111 7.88 -4.02 -16.68
CA ILE A 111 8.79 -4.59 -15.68
C ILE A 111 9.78 -3.55 -15.14
N ARG A 112 10.32 -2.68 -15.99
CA ARG A 112 11.29 -1.67 -15.57
C ARG A 112 10.66 -0.68 -14.60
N GLN A 113 9.42 -0.29 -14.88
CA GLN A 113 8.65 0.58 -14.00
C GLN A 113 8.33 -0.13 -12.68
N LEU A 114 7.95 -1.41 -12.72
CA LEU A 114 7.74 -2.20 -11.51
C LEU A 114 8.99 -2.21 -10.63
N LEU A 115 10.15 -2.53 -11.18
CA LEU A 115 11.40 -2.58 -10.43
C LEU A 115 11.77 -1.22 -9.82
N ARG A 116 11.57 -0.12 -10.56
CA ARG A 116 11.79 1.24 -10.03
C ARG A 116 10.83 1.58 -8.88
N VAL A 117 9.57 1.18 -8.98
CA VAL A 117 8.57 1.40 -7.93
C VAL A 117 8.93 0.62 -6.67
N LEU A 118 9.29 -0.66 -6.80
CA LEU A 118 9.72 -1.49 -5.68
C LEU A 118 10.95 -0.89 -4.98
N ASP A 119 11.99 -0.52 -5.75
CA ASP A 119 13.19 0.10 -5.20
C ASP A 119 12.87 1.43 -4.48
N TYR A 120 12.01 2.26 -5.08
CA TYR A 120 11.58 3.52 -4.48
C TYR A 120 10.86 3.30 -3.14
N ILE A 121 9.93 2.36 -3.08
CA ILE A 121 9.12 2.07 -1.88
C ILE A 121 10.00 1.47 -0.79
N ASP A 122 10.83 0.49 -1.12
CA ASP A 122 11.70 -0.20 -0.17
C ASP A 122 12.71 0.74 0.50
N ASN A 123 13.27 1.67 -0.27
CA ASN A 123 14.25 2.62 0.23
C ASN A 123 13.64 3.87 0.89
N ASN A 124 12.33 4.01 0.89
CA ASN A 124 11.66 5.18 1.47
C ASN A 124 12.02 5.39 2.97
N PRO A 125 11.97 4.35 3.84
CA PRO A 125 12.34 4.51 5.25
C PRO A 125 13.82 4.87 5.45
N LYS A 126 14.72 4.31 4.64
CA LYS A 126 16.13 4.64 4.66
C LYS A 126 16.38 6.10 4.26
N ARG A 127 15.75 6.57 3.18
CA ARG A 127 15.84 7.98 2.74
C ARG A 127 15.28 8.94 3.78
N ALA A 128 14.26 8.54 4.53
CA ALA A 128 13.69 9.32 5.64
C ALA A 128 14.52 9.25 6.92
N GLY A 129 15.62 8.49 6.95
CA GLY A 129 16.49 8.34 8.13
C GLY A 129 15.90 7.49 9.26
N LEU A 130 14.85 6.72 8.98
CA LEU A 130 14.17 5.87 9.99
C LEU A 130 14.91 4.56 10.25
N VAL A 131 15.66 4.06 9.26
CA VAL A 131 16.49 2.86 9.33
C VAL A 131 17.80 3.08 8.56
N LYS A 132 18.85 2.33 8.89
CA LYS A 132 20.12 2.34 8.15
C LYS A 132 20.04 1.49 6.87
N ARG A 133 19.28 0.41 6.90
CA ARG A 133 19.11 -0.56 5.82
C ARG A 133 17.62 -0.71 5.51
N ALA A 134 17.28 -0.73 4.23
CA ALA A 134 15.88 -0.83 3.78
C ALA A 134 15.18 -2.08 4.34
N GLU A 135 15.88 -3.20 4.40
CA GLU A 135 15.38 -4.50 4.90
C GLU A 135 15.08 -4.54 6.41
N ASP A 136 15.49 -3.53 7.16
CA ASP A 136 15.25 -3.44 8.61
C ASP A 136 13.90 -2.77 8.94
N TRP A 137 13.21 -2.20 7.94
CA TRP A 137 11.91 -1.58 8.15
C TRP A 137 10.78 -2.61 8.21
N GLU A 138 10.37 -2.99 9.42
CA GLU A 138 9.36 -4.05 9.64
C GLU A 138 7.95 -3.73 9.10
N PHE A 139 7.67 -2.45 8.83
CA PHE A 139 6.42 -1.98 8.20
C PHE A 139 6.55 -1.78 6.69
N GLY A 140 7.42 -2.55 6.07
CA GLY A 140 7.65 -2.59 4.63
C GLY A 140 7.62 -3.99 4.04
N GLY A 141 7.22 -4.11 2.77
CA GLY A 141 7.11 -5.38 2.07
C GLY A 141 8.45 -6.10 1.92
N LEU A 142 9.55 -5.37 1.73
CA LEU A 142 10.89 -5.97 1.65
C LEU A 142 11.24 -6.81 2.88
N TYR A 143 10.96 -6.28 4.08
CA TYR A 143 11.15 -6.99 5.34
C TYR A 143 10.38 -8.33 5.37
N HIS A 144 9.13 -8.31 4.91
CA HIS A 144 8.27 -9.50 4.86
C HIS A 144 8.74 -10.50 3.79
N HIS A 145 9.08 -10.02 2.59
CA HIS A 145 9.59 -10.87 1.52
C HIS A 145 10.87 -11.63 1.90
N LEU A 146 11.84 -10.94 2.49
CA LEU A 146 13.11 -11.53 2.89
C LEU A 146 12.98 -12.56 4.02
N ARG A 147 11.91 -12.47 4.83
CA ARG A 147 11.63 -13.39 5.93
C ARG A 147 10.56 -14.44 5.61
N GLY A 148 10.13 -14.51 4.35
CA GLY A 148 9.10 -15.46 3.91
C GLY A 148 7.74 -15.23 4.57
N ARG A 149 7.44 -14.03 5.07
CA ARG A 149 6.16 -13.68 5.69
C ARG A 149 5.14 -13.32 4.62
N MET A 150 4.38 -14.32 4.17
CA MET A 150 3.42 -14.19 3.06
C MET A 150 1.98 -13.92 3.53
N ASP A 151 1.79 -13.51 4.77
CA ASP A 151 0.46 -13.22 5.33
C ASP A 151 -0.08 -11.83 4.89
N VAL A 152 0.79 -10.90 4.57
CA VAL A 152 0.43 -9.58 4.03
C VAL A 152 0.72 -9.53 2.52
N VAL A 153 1.99 -9.67 2.15
CA VAL A 153 2.40 -9.80 0.75
C VAL A 153 2.14 -11.24 0.30
N THR A 154 1.48 -11.40 -0.83
CA THR A 154 0.97 -12.71 -1.27
C THR A 154 1.75 -13.35 -2.38
N ILE A 155 2.61 -12.58 -3.04
CA ILE A 155 3.38 -13.03 -4.20
C ILE A 155 4.87 -12.87 -3.90
N PRO A 156 5.68 -13.93 -4.06
CA PRO A 156 7.13 -13.80 -4.01
C PRO A 156 7.64 -12.78 -5.04
N ARG A 157 8.66 -12.02 -4.67
CA ARG A 157 9.22 -10.99 -5.59
C ARG A 157 9.62 -11.57 -6.94
N ALA A 158 10.19 -12.77 -6.95
CA ALA A 158 10.59 -13.43 -8.18
C ALA A 158 9.42 -13.72 -9.14
N ALA A 159 8.21 -13.88 -8.63
CA ALA A 159 7.01 -14.16 -9.43
C ALA A 159 6.28 -12.88 -9.90
N MET A 160 6.61 -11.71 -9.37
CA MET A 160 5.91 -10.46 -9.69
C MET A 160 5.99 -10.06 -11.17
N PRO A 161 7.14 -10.16 -11.85
CA PRO A 161 7.21 -9.82 -13.26
C PRO A 161 6.25 -10.65 -14.11
N GLU A 162 6.19 -11.96 -13.92
CA GLU A 162 5.30 -12.85 -14.66
C GLU A 162 3.83 -12.61 -14.34
N LEU A 163 3.50 -12.33 -13.09
CA LEU A 163 2.13 -12.01 -12.67
C LEU A 163 1.63 -10.70 -13.31
N CYS A 164 2.46 -9.67 -13.34
CA CYS A 164 2.09 -8.36 -13.85
C CYS A 164 2.17 -8.26 -15.38
N PHE A 165 3.11 -9.00 -15.98
CA PHE A 165 3.46 -8.94 -17.40
C PHE A 165 3.69 -10.36 -17.92
N PRO A 166 2.64 -11.20 -18.01
CA PRO A 166 2.78 -12.57 -18.48
C PRO A 166 3.34 -12.59 -19.89
N SER A 167 4.26 -13.52 -20.13
CA SER A 167 4.82 -13.74 -21.46
C SER A 167 3.70 -14.10 -22.44
N ALA A 168 3.67 -13.48 -23.61
CA ALA A 168 2.73 -13.86 -24.66
C ALA A 168 3.04 -15.30 -25.06
N GLY A 169 2.10 -16.21 -24.78
CA GLY A 169 2.15 -17.62 -25.16
C GLY A 169 2.06 -17.80 -26.67
#